data_93b4cd28d4474673871eef1d6b4d8db0
#
_entry.id   93b4cd28d4474673871eef1d6b4d8db0
#
_cell.length_a   1.000
_cell.length_b   1.000
_cell.length_c   1.000
_cell.angle_alpha   90.00
_cell.angle_beta   90.00
_cell.angle_gamma   90.00
#
_symmetry.space_group_name_H-M   'P 1'
#
loop_
_entity.id
_entity.type
_entity.pdbx_description
1 polymer ?
#
loop_
_entity_poly.entity_id
_entity_poly.type
_entity_poly.pdbx_seq_one_letter_code
_entity_poly.pdbx_strand_id
1 'polypeptide(L)'
;QKVLEIFDPGKRLEHLLNTMTGEIEILEVEKKIRTRVKKQMERSQKEYYLNEQMQAIQKELGEKDDYQQELVELEEKAAKKKMSQEAKDKIKKEIKKLKMMSPMSAEATVVRNYIDWVLSLPWYDYAEEKHDVKNAQHILDEDHWGLEKVKERILEYLSVLSIAKGLKGPILCLAGPPGVGKTSLARSIAKSLNRPFARISLGGVRDEAEIRGHRKTYVGAMPGKILQALRKVDKGNPL
;
A
#
# COMPACT_ATOMS: atom_id res chain seq x y z
N GLN A 1 -65.93 -13.54 3.20
CA GLN A 1 -67.05 -12.57 3.20
C GLN A 1 -67.25 -11.96 1.81
N LYS A 2 -66.27 -11.34 1.17
CA LYS A 2 -66.37 -10.68 -0.15
C LYS A 2 -66.92 -11.61 -1.26
N VAL A 3 -66.64 -12.91 -1.24
CA VAL A 3 -67.13 -13.90 -2.21
C VAL A 3 -68.67 -14.10 -2.08
N LEU A 4 -69.19 -14.02 -0.86
CA LEU A 4 -70.62 -14.21 -0.60
C LEU A 4 -71.48 -12.98 -0.97
N GLU A 5 -70.86 -11.81 -1.11
CA GLU A 5 -71.50 -10.56 -1.50
C GLU A 5 -71.70 -10.46 -3.03
N ILE A 6 -71.08 -11.35 -3.82
CA ILE A 6 -71.21 -11.43 -5.25
C ILE A 6 -72.43 -12.27 -5.62
N PHE A 7 -73.51 -11.66 -6.04
CA PHE A 7 -74.77 -12.39 -6.35
C PHE A 7 -74.72 -13.14 -7.69
N ASP A 8 -73.95 -12.68 -8.67
CA ASP A 8 -73.78 -13.33 -9.94
C ASP A 8 -72.85 -14.55 -9.83
N PRO A 9 -73.31 -15.77 -10.16
CA PRO A 9 -72.51 -16.99 -10.06
C PRO A 9 -71.23 -16.96 -10.94
N GLY A 10 -71.32 -16.37 -12.15
CA GLY A 10 -70.16 -16.27 -13.04
C GLY A 10 -69.06 -15.41 -12.47
N LYS A 11 -69.40 -14.23 -12.00
CA LYS A 11 -68.44 -13.28 -11.36
C LYS A 11 -67.89 -13.84 -10.07
N ARG A 12 -68.64 -14.64 -9.31
CA ARG A 12 -68.16 -15.28 -8.10
C ARG A 12 -67.10 -16.32 -8.41
N LEU A 13 -67.29 -17.15 -9.45
CA LEU A 13 -66.30 -18.11 -9.90
C LEU A 13 -65.03 -17.45 -10.42
N GLU A 14 -65.15 -16.37 -11.17
CA GLU A 14 -64.00 -15.60 -11.66
C GLU A 14 -63.21 -14.98 -10.51
N HIS A 15 -63.87 -14.42 -9.50
CA HIS A 15 -63.22 -13.88 -8.31
C HIS A 15 -62.48 -14.98 -7.50
N LEU A 16 -63.11 -16.17 -7.34
CA LEU A 16 -62.47 -17.33 -6.70
C LEU A 16 -61.24 -17.81 -7.48
N LEU A 17 -61.34 -17.91 -8.80
CA LEU A 17 -60.22 -18.28 -9.66
C LEU A 17 -59.04 -17.33 -9.50
N ASN A 18 -59.26 -16.04 -9.58
CA ASN A 18 -58.24 -15.02 -9.42
C ASN A 18 -57.59 -15.08 -8.03
N THR A 19 -58.44 -15.25 -6.99
CA THR A 19 -57.90 -15.35 -5.62
C THR A 19 -57.06 -16.61 -5.44
N MET A 20 -57.50 -17.77 -5.93
CA MET A 20 -56.76 -19.02 -5.87
C MET A 20 -55.47 -18.96 -6.68
N THR A 21 -55.49 -18.35 -7.85
CA THR A 21 -54.29 -18.16 -8.67
C THR A 21 -53.25 -17.29 -7.94
N GLY A 22 -53.68 -16.20 -7.33
CA GLY A 22 -52.81 -15.35 -6.52
C GLY A 22 -52.19 -16.07 -5.32
N GLU A 23 -52.98 -16.89 -4.60
CA GLU A 23 -52.46 -17.70 -3.49
C GLU A 23 -51.45 -18.76 -3.96
N ILE A 24 -51.70 -19.41 -5.10
CA ILE A 24 -50.77 -20.37 -5.69
C ILE A 24 -49.43 -19.69 -6.02
N GLU A 25 -49.46 -18.51 -6.66
CA GLU A 25 -48.25 -17.75 -6.97
C GLU A 25 -47.45 -17.38 -5.70
N ILE A 26 -48.14 -16.95 -4.65
CA ILE A 26 -47.51 -16.63 -3.35
C ILE A 26 -46.83 -17.87 -2.76
N LEU A 27 -47.55 -19.04 -2.74
CA LEU A 27 -47.00 -20.29 -2.23
C LEU A 27 -45.79 -20.78 -3.04
N GLU A 28 -45.79 -20.61 -4.36
CA GLU A 28 -44.66 -20.95 -5.20
C GLU A 28 -43.44 -20.07 -4.91
N VAL A 29 -43.63 -18.76 -4.72
CA VAL A 29 -42.59 -17.85 -4.33
C VAL A 29 -42.02 -18.20 -2.95
N GLU A 30 -42.89 -18.49 -1.98
CA GLU A 30 -42.48 -18.90 -0.64
C GLU A 30 -41.67 -20.21 -0.69
N LYS A 31 -42.10 -21.22 -1.48
CA LYS A 31 -41.36 -22.46 -1.68
C LYS A 31 -39.96 -22.20 -2.30
N LYS A 32 -39.87 -21.32 -3.30
CA LYS A 32 -38.58 -20.95 -3.92
C LYS A 32 -37.67 -20.26 -2.90
N ILE A 33 -38.20 -19.34 -2.09
CA ILE A 33 -37.45 -18.67 -1.04
C ILE A 33 -36.94 -19.68 0.00
N ARG A 34 -37.78 -20.52 0.52
CA ARG A 34 -37.40 -21.59 1.48
C ARG A 34 -36.28 -22.47 0.95
N THR A 35 -36.39 -22.90 -0.31
CA THR A 35 -35.35 -23.74 -0.93
C THR A 35 -34.02 -23.00 -1.07
N ARG A 36 -34.08 -21.74 -1.45
CA ARG A 36 -32.86 -20.90 -1.56
C ARG A 36 -32.20 -20.66 -0.20
N VAL A 37 -32.98 -20.33 0.82
CA VAL A 37 -32.48 -20.12 2.19
C VAL A 37 -31.88 -21.43 2.73
N LYS A 38 -32.53 -22.56 2.56
CA LYS A 38 -32.00 -23.87 2.99
C LYS A 38 -30.65 -24.17 2.32
N LYS A 39 -30.56 -23.99 1.00
CA LYS A 39 -29.29 -24.19 0.25
C LYS A 39 -28.19 -23.25 0.69
N GLN A 40 -28.54 -22.02 1.03
CA GLN A 40 -27.57 -21.04 1.52
C GLN A 40 -27.07 -21.38 2.93
N MET A 41 -27.97 -21.84 3.82
CA MET A 41 -27.59 -22.32 5.15
C MET A 41 -26.68 -23.55 5.09
N GLU A 42 -27.02 -24.54 4.25
CA GLU A 42 -26.18 -25.71 4.05
C GLU A 42 -24.79 -25.37 3.55
N ARG A 43 -24.70 -24.38 2.64
CA ARG A 43 -23.44 -23.88 2.14
C ARG A 43 -22.61 -23.18 3.23
N SER A 44 -23.23 -22.31 4.01
CA SER A 44 -22.57 -21.61 5.12
C SER A 44 -22.10 -22.58 6.21
N GLN A 45 -22.89 -23.59 6.54
CA GLN A 45 -22.50 -24.63 7.50
C GLN A 45 -21.30 -25.44 7.00
N LYS A 46 -21.32 -25.81 5.70
CA LYS A 46 -20.20 -26.52 5.09
C LYS A 46 -18.91 -25.66 5.07
N GLU A 47 -19.02 -24.37 4.74
CA GLU A 47 -17.91 -23.43 4.79
C GLU A 47 -17.36 -23.27 6.22
N TYR A 48 -18.25 -23.17 7.22
CA TYR A 48 -17.85 -23.13 8.62
C TYR A 48 -17.10 -24.38 9.05
N TYR A 49 -17.64 -25.57 8.74
CA TYR A 49 -17.02 -26.85 9.07
C TYR A 49 -15.65 -27.04 8.41
N LEU A 50 -15.52 -26.65 7.13
CA LEU A 50 -14.24 -26.69 6.42
C LEU A 50 -13.21 -25.72 7.02
N ASN A 51 -13.65 -24.55 7.46
CA ASN A 51 -12.78 -23.60 8.15
C ASN A 51 -12.30 -24.14 9.51
N GLU A 52 -13.16 -24.77 10.28
CA GLU A 52 -12.80 -25.43 11.54
C GLU A 52 -11.80 -26.57 11.33
N GLN A 53 -12.03 -27.41 10.33
CA GLN A 53 -11.06 -28.46 9.96
C GLN A 53 -9.73 -27.88 9.54
N MET A 54 -9.73 -26.82 8.71
CA MET A 54 -8.52 -26.14 8.29
C MET A 54 -7.75 -25.56 9.48
N GLN A 55 -8.45 -24.94 10.45
CA GLN A 55 -7.83 -24.45 11.67
C GLN A 55 -7.24 -25.57 12.55
N ALA A 56 -7.91 -26.71 12.64
CA ALA A 56 -7.41 -27.87 13.37
C ALA A 56 -6.13 -28.41 12.73
N ILE A 57 -6.13 -28.58 11.40
CA ILE A 57 -4.97 -29.03 10.64
C ILE A 57 -3.79 -28.05 10.77
N GLN A 58 -4.04 -26.73 10.66
CA GLN A 58 -3.02 -25.70 10.85
C GLN A 58 -2.41 -25.73 12.26
N LYS A 59 -3.25 -26.03 13.26
CA LYS A 59 -2.77 -26.19 14.65
C LYS A 59 -1.87 -27.41 14.82
N GLU A 60 -2.16 -28.52 14.15
CA GLU A 60 -1.33 -29.74 14.17
C GLU A 60 -0.04 -29.56 13.37
N LEU A 61 -0.06 -28.76 12.28
CA LEU A 61 1.11 -28.45 11.45
C LEU A 61 2.04 -27.37 12.07
N GLY A 62 1.67 -26.77 13.21
CA GLY A 62 2.48 -25.73 13.85
C GLY A 62 2.39 -24.34 13.21
N GLU A 63 1.61 -24.16 12.13
CA GLU A 63 1.47 -22.88 11.43
C GLU A 63 0.90 -21.75 12.32
N LYS A 64 0.22 -22.09 13.40
CA LYS A 64 -0.24 -21.11 14.39
C LYS A 64 0.92 -20.53 15.20
N ASP A 65 1.96 -21.33 15.45
CA ASP A 65 3.14 -20.88 16.18
C ASP A 65 3.98 -19.96 15.28
N ASP A 66 4.10 -20.26 13.99
CA ASP A 66 4.79 -19.41 13.03
C ASP A 66 4.13 -18.03 12.88
N TYR A 67 2.78 -17.99 12.82
CA TYR A 67 2.05 -16.72 12.77
C TYR A 67 2.19 -15.91 14.06
N GLN A 68 2.16 -16.56 15.20
CA GLN A 68 2.39 -15.91 16.50
C GLN A 68 3.81 -15.34 16.58
N GLN A 69 4.82 -16.12 16.12
CA GLN A 69 6.19 -15.65 16.04
C GLN A 69 6.34 -14.46 15.10
N GLU A 70 5.73 -14.50 13.92
CA GLU A 70 5.72 -13.36 12.99
C GLU A 70 5.15 -12.09 13.64
N LEU A 71 4.03 -12.20 14.38
CA LEU A 71 3.43 -11.08 15.09
C LEU A 71 4.37 -10.51 16.16
N VAL A 72 5.05 -11.36 16.90
CA VAL A 72 6.05 -10.94 17.90
C VAL A 72 7.23 -10.25 17.22
N GLU A 73 7.74 -10.80 16.13
CA GLU A 73 8.82 -10.16 15.36
C GLU A 73 8.42 -8.78 14.83
N LEU A 74 7.18 -8.63 14.32
CA LEU A 74 6.67 -7.33 13.85
C LEU A 74 6.59 -6.32 15.00
N GLU A 75 6.17 -6.74 16.19
CA GLU A 75 6.15 -5.89 17.38
C GLU A 75 7.56 -5.48 17.82
N GLU A 76 8.51 -6.40 17.81
CA GLU A 76 9.90 -6.09 18.12
C GLU A 76 10.55 -5.14 17.11
N LYS A 77 10.34 -5.39 15.81
CA LYS A 77 10.81 -4.52 14.73
C LYS A 77 10.22 -3.11 14.88
N ALA A 78 8.92 -3.03 15.19
CA ALA A 78 8.24 -1.74 15.43
C ALA A 78 8.75 -1.02 16.68
N ALA A 79 9.13 -1.74 17.73
CA ALA A 79 9.69 -1.16 18.94
C ALA A 79 11.13 -0.65 18.74
N LYS A 80 11.95 -1.41 18.02
CA LYS A 80 13.37 -1.10 17.74
C LYS A 80 13.52 0.05 16.72
N LYS A 81 12.60 0.17 15.75
CA LYS A 81 12.70 1.18 14.67
C LYS A 81 12.40 2.58 15.22
N LYS A 82 13.32 3.51 14.93
CA LYS A 82 13.12 4.93 15.23
C LYS A 82 12.14 5.51 14.20
N MET A 83 10.95 5.88 14.63
CA MET A 83 9.87 6.43 13.80
C MET A 83 9.22 7.61 14.51
N SER A 84 8.44 8.43 13.76
CA SER A 84 7.61 9.46 14.37
C SER A 84 6.56 8.85 15.31
N GLN A 85 6.10 9.62 16.30
CA GLN A 85 5.10 9.14 17.26
C GLN A 85 3.80 8.71 16.56
N GLU A 86 3.36 9.48 15.57
CA GLU A 86 2.18 9.15 14.76
C GLU A 86 2.34 7.80 14.02
N ALA A 87 3.52 7.55 13.45
CA ALA A 87 3.79 6.28 12.76
C ALA A 87 3.77 5.11 13.74
N LYS A 88 4.37 5.27 14.94
CA LYS A 88 4.35 4.25 15.99
C LYS A 88 2.93 3.90 16.44
N ASP A 89 2.10 4.91 16.68
CA ASP A 89 0.73 4.72 17.13
C ASP A 89 -0.12 4.07 16.04
N LYS A 90 0.12 4.43 14.78
CA LYS A 90 -0.53 3.82 13.64
C LYS A 90 -0.16 2.35 13.49
N ILE A 91 1.13 2.03 13.54
CA ILE A 91 1.62 0.65 13.44
C ILE A 91 1.07 -0.22 14.56
N LYS A 92 1.08 0.26 15.82
CA LYS A 92 0.47 -0.46 16.95
C LYS A 92 -1.00 -0.80 16.71
N LYS A 93 -1.77 0.15 16.16
CA LYS A 93 -3.17 -0.08 15.80
C LYS A 93 -3.34 -1.12 14.70
N GLU A 94 -2.49 -1.08 13.66
CA GLU A 94 -2.55 -2.04 12.56
C GLU A 94 -2.10 -3.45 13.01
N ILE A 95 -1.06 -3.59 13.85
CA ILE A 95 -0.67 -4.87 14.44
C ILE A 95 -1.79 -5.44 15.32
N LYS A 96 -2.44 -4.60 16.13
CA LYS A 96 -3.60 -5.04 16.93
C LYS A 96 -4.75 -5.56 16.05
N LYS A 97 -5.01 -4.91 14.91
CA LYS A 97 -5.99 -5.40 13.92
C LYS A 97 -5.56 -6.73 13.32
N LEU A 98 -4.29 -6.85 12.93
CA LEU A 98 -3.73 -8.07 12.35
C LEU A 98 -3.91 -9.26 13.30
N LYS A 99 -3.68 -9.09 14.60
CA LYS A 99 -3.90 -10.12 15.64
C LYS A 99 -5.35 -10.63 15.70
N MET A 100 -6.32 -9.81 15.31
CA MET A 100 -7.75 -10.16 15.34
C MET A 100 -8.25 -10.76 14.00
N MET A 101 -7.42 -10.73 12.97
CA MET A 101 -7.77 -11.22 11.63
C MET A 101 -7.37 -12.69 11.45
N SER A 102 -8.08 -13.39 10.57
CA SER A 102 -7.62 -14.71 10.13
C SER A 102 -6.33 -14.56 9.31
N PRO A 103 -5.29 -15.37 9.59
CA PRO A 103 -4.00 -15.31 8.87
C PRO A 103 -4.12 -15.41 7.35
N MET A 104 -5.10 -16.19 6.88
CA MET A 104 -5.34 -16.47 5.46
C MET A 104 -6.25 -15.45 4.77
N SER A 105 -6.71 -14.41 5.48
CA SER A 105 -7.58 -13.41 4.87
C SER A 105 -6.82 -12.46 3.95
N ALA A 106 -7.44 -12.07 2.85
CA ALA A 106 -6.88 -11.05 1.94
C ALA A 106 -6.63 -9.72 2.66
N GLU A 107 -7.46 -9.38 3.64
CA GLU A 107 -7.30 -8.19 4.47
C GLU A 107 -6.05 -8.26 5.35
N ALA A 108 -5.75 -9.45 5.94
CA ALA A 108 -4.53 -9.63 6.74
C ALA A 108 -3.27 -9.41 5.88
N THR A 109 -3.28 -9.91 4.64
CA THR A 109 -2.18 -9.69 3.69
C THR A 109 -1.99 -8.19 3.38
N VAL A 110 -3.07 -7.45 3.18
CA VAL A 110 -3.01 -5.99 2.93
C VAL A 110 -2.43 -5.25 4.15
N VAL A 111 -2.88 -5.59 5.35
CA VAL A 111 -2.39 -4.98 6.61
C VAL A 111 -0.92 -5.32 6.84
N ARG A 112 -0.51 -6.58 6.62
CA ARG A 112 0.88 -7.05 6.73
C ARG A 112 1.78 -6.27 5.77
N ASN A 113 1.43 -6.20 4.50
CA ASN A 113 2.19 -5.45 3.50
C ASN A 113 2.33 -3.98 3.89
N TYR A 114 1.29 -3.36 4.43
CA TYR A 114 1.35 -1.97 4.91
C TYR A 114 2.33 -1.81 6.08
N ILE A 115 2.30 -2.71 7.06
CA ILE A 115 3.22 -2.70 8.20
C ILE A 115 4.67 -2.87 7.69
N ASP A 116 4.92 -3.83 6.81
CA ASP A 116 6.25 -4.08 6.23
C ASP A 116 6.80 -2.87 5.49
N TRP A 117 5.94 -2.19 4.70
CA TRP A 117 6.34 -0.96 4.04
C TRP A 117 6.75 0.11 5.03
N VAL A 118 5.94 0.38 6.05
CA VAL A 118 6.24 1.43 7.04
C VAL A 118 7.51 1.11 7.84
N LEU A 119 7.70 -0.16 8.23
CA LEU A 119 8.90 -0.59 8.96
C LEU A 119 10.17 -0.58 8.09
N SER A 120 10.04 -0.79 6.78
CA SER A 120 11.18 -0.79 5.86
C SER A 120 11.65 0.60 5.43
N LEU A 121 10.91 1.67 5.74
CA LEU A 121 11.34 3.02 5.39
C LEU A 121 12.48 3.51 6.30
N PRO A 122 13.44 4.28 5.75
CA PRO A 122 14.53 4.88 6.52
C PRO A 122 14.08 6.19 7.18
N TRP A 123 13.31 6.12 8.27
CA TRP A 123 12.69 7.29 8.93
C TRP A 123 13.68 8.37 9.38
N TYR A 124 14.74 7.94 10.09
CA TYR A 124 15.77 8.83 10.65
C TYR A 124 17.19 8.30 10.35
N ASP A 125 17.29 7.40 9.39
CA ASP A 125 18.54 6.80 8.95
C ASP A 125 19.13 7.69 7.84
N TYR A 126 19.82 8.76 8.21
CA TYR A 126 20.46 9.69 7.26
C TYR A 126 21.90 9.25 6.97
N ALA A 127 22.34 9.45 5.72
CA ALA A 127 23.74 9.36 5.38
C ALA A 127 24.49 10.58 5.94
N GLU A 128 25.71 10.38 6.44
CA GLU A 128 26.57 11.47 6.88
C GLU A 128 27.03 12.29 5.67
N GLU A 129 26.60 13.54 5.62
CA GLU A 129 26.92 14.43 4.52
C GLU A 129 28.34 14.98 4.65
N LYS A 130 29.05 15.02 3.54
CA LYS A 130 30.37 15.66 3.42
C LYS A 130 30.23 16.89 2.56
N HIS A 131 30.60 18.06 3.13
CA HIS A 131 30.53 19.34 2.43
C HIS A 131 31.95 19.85 2.08
N ASP A 132 32.75 18.96 1.45
CA ASP A 132 34.11 19.34 1.00
C ASP A 132 34.06 19.73 -0.48
N VAL A 133 34.13 21.04 -0.72
CA VAL A 133 34.07 21.62 -2.08
C VAL A 133 35.28 21.21 -2.93
N LYS A 134 36.49 21.04 -2.32
CA LYS A 134 37.68 20.61 -3.06
C LYS A 134 37.53 19.15 -3.53
N ASN A 135 37.03 18.30 -2.66
CA ASN A 135 36.75 16.91 -3.02
C ASN A 135 35.63 16.82 -4.09
N ALA A 136 34.62 17.69 -4.00
CA ALA A 136 33.56 17.77 -5.00
C ALA A 136 34.10 18.17 -6.38
N GLN A 137 35.01 19.17 -6.42
CA GLN A 137 35.66 19.55 -7.66
C GLN A 137 36.47 18.40 -8.25
N HIS A 138 37.25 17.70 -7.45
CA HIS A 138 38.05 16.57 -7.90
C HIS A 138 37.18 15.46 -8.51
N ILE A 139 36.07 15.10 -7.85
CA ILE A 139 35.12 14.08 -8.35
C ILE A 139 34.48 14.53 -9.66
N LEU A 140 34.07 15.79 -9.78
CA LEU A 140 33.47 16.33 -11.00
C LEU A 140 34.46 16.33 -12.17
N ASP A 141 35.74 16.61 -11.91
CA ASP A 141 36.81 16.66 -12.94
C ASP A 141 37.22 15.26 -13.38
N GLU A 142 37.24 14.30 -12.46
CA GLU A 142 37.48 12.86 -12.74
C GLU A 142 36.37 12.24 -13.57
N ASP A 143 35.12 12.47 -13.18
CA ASP A 143 33.95 11.81 -13.77
C ASP A 143 33.49 12.47 -15.11
N HIS A 144 33.84 13.75 -15.35
CA HIS A 144 33.35 14.54 -16.49
C HIS A 144 34.46 15.40 -17.14
N TRP A 145 34.64 15.25 -18.45
CA TRP A 145 35.54 16.09 -19.23
C TRP A 145 34.85 17.38 -19.66
N GLY A 146 35.52 18.53 -19.51
CA GLY A 146 34.98 19.86 -19.89
C GLY A 146 33.81 20.27 -18.99
N LEU A 147 32.81 20.93 -19.56
CA LEU A 147 31.61 21.45 -18.86
C LEU A 147 31.92 22.47 -17.74
N GLU A 148 32.97 23.29 -17.90
CA GLU A 148 33.50 24.19 -16.87
C GLU A 148 32.41 25.04 -16.20
N LYS A 149 31.56 25.73 -16.98
CA LYS A 149 30.47 26.57 -16.47
C LYS A 149 29.45 25.80 -15.64
N VAL A 150 29.18 24.54 -16.02
CA VAL A 150 28.22 23.68 -15.30
C VAL A 150 28.82 23.21 -13.98
N LYS A 151 30.10 22.82 -13.98
CA LYS A 151 30.85 22.43 -12.78
C LYS A 151 30.96 23.59 -11.80
N GLU A 152 31.36 24.79 -12.28
CA GLU A 152 31.41 25.99 -11.48
C GLU A 152 30.07 26.26 -10.77
N ARG A 153 28.97 26.21 -11.51
CA ARG A 153 27.63 26.40 -10.94
C ARG A 153 27.26 25.34 -9.90
N ILE A 154 27.67 24.10 -10.11
CA ILE A 154 27.46 23.02 -9.13
C ILE A 154 28.31 23.30 -7.86
N LEU A 155 29.57 23.68 -8.02
CA LEU A 155 30.46 24.01 -6.89
C LEU A 155 29.96 25.21 -6.08
N GLU A 156 29.45 26.26 -6.74
CA GLU A 156 28.79 27.39 -6.07
C GLU A 156 27.63 26.92 -5.22
N TYR A 157 26.75 26.07 -5.81
CA TYR A 157 25.60 25.50 -5.10
C TYR A 157 26.03 24.68 -3.88
N LEU A 158 27.02 23.80 -4.02
CA LEU A 158 27.57 23.01 -2.92
C LEU A 158 28.23 23.88 -1.84
N SER A 159 28.90 24.97 -2.24
CA SER A 159 29.48 25.94 -1.31
C SER A 159 28.41 26.64 -0.47
N VAL A 160 27.33 27.07 -1.10
CA VAL A 160 26.18 27.67 -0.39
C VAL A 160 25.56 26.68 0.61
N LEU A 161 25.38 25.42 0.22
CA LEU A 161 24.88 24.38 1.13
C LEU A 161 25.81 24.14 2.32
N SER A 162 27.12 24.22 2.13
CA SER A 162 28.10 24.04 3.21
C SER A 162 28.04 25.14 4.27
N ILE A 163 27.74 26.38 3.86
CA ILE A 163 27.65 27.54 4.74
C ILE A 163 26.29 27.63 5.42
N ALA A 164 25.24 27.35 4.68
CA ALA A 164 23.85 27.51 5.10
C ALA A 164 23.30 26.24 5.77
N LYS A 165 23.83 25.88 6.94
CA LYS A 165 23.35 24.70 7.70
C LYS A 165 21.87 24.82 7.98
N GLY A 166 21.08 23.90 7.40
CA GLY A 166 19.63 23.79 7.63
C GLY A 166 18.72 24.54 6.66
N LEU A 167 19.25 25.30 5.72
CA LEU A 167 18.47 25.89 4.63
C LEU A 167 18.13 24.80 3.58
N LYS A 168 16.87 24.76 3.15
CA LYS A 168 16.46 23.98 1.99
C LYS A 168 17.08 24.66 0.76
N GLY A 169 18.11 24.05 0.18
CA GLY A 169 18.73 24.55 -1.04
C GLY A 169 17.73 24.61 -2.20
N PRO A 170 17.96 25.47 -3.20
CA PRO A 170 17.17 25.51 -4.41
C PRO A 170 17.29 24.21 -5.19
N ILE A 171 16.30 23.91 -6.01
CA ILE A 171 16.31 22.72 -6.87
C ILE A 171 17.23 22.99 -8.06
N LEU A 172 18.24 22.14 -8.27
CA LEU A 172 19.08 22.19 -9.46
C LEU A 172 18.34 21.60 -10.67
N CYS A 173 18.17 22.38 -11.72
CA CYS A 173 17.58 21.96 -12.98
C CYS A 173 18.67 21.87 -14.06
N LEU A 174 18.98 20.66 -14.53
CA LEU A 174 19.92 20.40 -15.62
C LEU A 174 19.16 20.22 -16.94
N ALA A 175 19.16 21.24 -17.79
CA ALA A 175 18.52 21.22 -19.11
C ALA A 175 19.55 20.99 -20.22
N GLY A 176 19.18 20.23 -21.24
CA GLY A 176 20.04 19.94 -22.39
C GLY A 176 19.59 18.73 -23.20
N PRO A 177 20.19 18.48 -24.35
CA PRO A 177 19.85 17.33 -25.21
C PRO A 177 20.14 15.98 -24.53
N PRO A 178 19.60 14.87 -25.05
CA PRO A 178 19.93 13.54 -24.52
C PRO A 178 21.43 13.24 -24.72
N GLY A 179 22.01 12.43 -23.84
CA GLY A 179 23.39 11.96 -23.94
C GLY A 179 24.49 12.88 -23.39
N VAL A 180 24.19 14.14 -23.02
CA VAL A 180 25.21 15.11 -22.53
C VAL A 180 25.65 14.91 -21.07
N GLY A 181 25.22 13.84 -20.41
CA GLY A 181 25.70 13.53 -19.04
C GLY A 181 24.89 14.11 -17.88
N LYS A 182 23.66 14.62 -18.08
CA LYS A 182 22.83 15.18 -16.98
C LYS A 182 22.66 14.23 -15.78
N THR A 183 22.37 12.97 -16.05
CA THR A 183 22.18 11.97 -15.00
C THR A 183 23.49 11.56 -14.32
N SER A 184 24.60 11.53 -15.05
CA SER A 184 25.93 11.24 -14.50
C SER A 184 26.40 12.39 -13.60
N LEU A 185 26.19 13.64 -14.00
CA LEU A 185 26.46 14.83 -13.15
C LEU A 185 25.71 14.73 -11.82
N ALA A 186 24.41 14.42 -11.84
CA ALA A 186 23.63 14.25 -10.61
C ALA A 186 24.19 13.13 -9.72
N ARG A 187 24.69 12.03 -10.31
CA ARG A 187 25.35 10.96 -9.57
C ARG A 187 26.68 11.40 -8.95
N SER A 188 27.49 12.17 -9.66
CA SER A 188 28.75 12.71 -9.16
C SER A 188 28.54 13.71 -8.03
N ILE A 189 27.46 14.51 -8.09
CA ILE A 189 27.03 15.37 -6.98
C ILE A 189 26.66 14.53 -5.75
N ALA A 190 25.90 13.46 -5.92
CA ALA A 190 25.55 12.57 -4.82
C ALA A 190 26.80 11.92 -4.19
N LYS A 191 27.75 11.47 -5.02
CA LYS A 191 29.05 10.92 -4.62
C LYS A 191 29.87 11.94 -3.80
N SER A 192 29.93 13.19 -4.24
CA SER A 192 30.67 14.25 -3.55
C SER A 192 30.06 14.61 -2.19
N LEU A 193 28.74 14.55 -2.05
CA LEU A 193 28.05 14.78 -0.78
C LEU A 193 28.02 13.55 0.12
N ASN A 194 28.51 12.40 -0.32
CA ASN A 194 28.38 11.11 0.36
C ASN A 194 26.89 10.71 0.61
N ARG A 195 26.00 11.10 -0.31
CA ARG A 195 24.57 10.77 -0.26
C ARG A 195 24.26 9.67 -1.27
N PRO A 196 23.37 8.72 -0.97
CA PRO A 196 22.94 7.75 -1.95
C PRO A 196 22.16 8.44 -3.07
N PHE A 197 22.29 7.92 -4.29
CA PHE A 197 21.61 8.44 -5.47
C PHE A 197 20.33 7.66 -5.75
N ALA A 198 19.20 8.36 -5.86
CA ALA A 198 17.91 7.80 -6.23
C ALA A 198 17.38 8.43 -7.52
N ARG A 199 17.12 7.60 -8.53
CA ARG A 199 16.56 8.07 -9.80
C ARG A 199 15.09 7.71 -9.92
N ILE A 200 14.27 8.73 -10.19
CA ILE A 200 12.84 8.57 -10.48
C ILE A 200 12.57 9.15 -11.86
N SER A 201 12.06 8.32 -12.78
CA SER A 201 11.62 8.78 -14.10
C SER A 201 10.15 9.19 -14.03
N LEU A 202 9.86 10.45 -14.29
CA LEU A 202 8.50 11.01 -14.30
C LEU A 202 7.94 11.16 -15.73
N GLY A 203 8.78 11.01 -16.75
CA GLY A 203 8.35 11.05 -18.14
C GLY A 203 7.42 9.90 -18.47
N GLY A 204 6.22 10.21 -18.99
CA GLY A 204 5.20 9.20 -19.32
C GLY A 204 4.30 8.77 -18.17
N VAL A 205 4.52 9.26 -16.96
CA VAL A 205 3.61 9.03 -15.82
C VAL A 205 2.32 9.82 -16.06
N ARG A 206 1.21 9.10 -16.19
CA ARG A 206 -0.13 9.67 -16.40
C ARG A 206 -1.02 9.52 -15.16
N ASP A 207 -0.74 8.52 -14.34
CA ASP A 207 -1.51 8.23 -13.13
C ASP A 207 -0.87 8.88 -11.91
N GLU A 208 -1.63 9.72 -11.21
CA GLU A 208 -1.24 10.34 -9.94
C GLU A 208 -0.90 9.29 -8.88
N ALA A 209 -1.54 8.12 -8.91
CA ALA A 209 -1.29 7.03 -8.00
C ALA A 209 0.14 6.47 -8.10
N GLU A 210 0.82 6.59 -9.25
CA GLU A 210 2.23 6.21 -9.36
C GLU A 210 3.15 7.07 -8.47
N ILE A 211 2.82 8.33 -8.26
CA ILE A 211 3.62 9.25 -7.41
C ILE A 211 3.16 9.18 -5.97
N ARG A 212 1.84 9.28 -5.72
CA ARG A 212 1.26 9.29 -4.36
C ARG A 212 1.10 7.91 -3.75
N GLY A 213 0.95 6.88 -4.56
CA GLY A 213 0.60 5.52 -4.13
C GLY A 213 -0.91 5.28 -4.15
N HIS A 214 -1.28 4.01 -4.06
CA HIS A 214 -2.67 3.55 -4.01
C HIS A 214 -3.22 3.59 -2.58
N ARG A 215 -4.53 3.64 -2.46
CA ARG A 215 -5.18 3.50 -1.16
C ARG A 215 -4.88 2.11 -0.57
N LYS A 216 -4.47 2.05 0.69
CA LYS A 216 -4.06 0.80 1.38
C LYS A 216 -5.12 -0.30 1.39
N THR A 217 -6.39 0.03 1.15
CA THR A 217 -7.51 -0.92 1.16
C THR A 217 -7.57 -1.82 -0.08
N TYR A 218 -6.83 -1.49 -1.13
CA TYR A 218 -6.80 -2.31 -2.33
C TYR A 218 -5.77 -3.44 -2.18
N VAL A 219 -6.17 -4.65 -2.61
CA VAL A 219 -5.24 -5.78 -2.71
C VAL A 219 -4.16 -5.44 -3.74
N GLY A 220 -2.89 -5.57 -3.35
CA GLY A 220 -1.78 -5.15 -4.19
C GLY A 220 -1.47 -3.66 -4.17
N ALA A 221 -2.06 -2.88 -3.24
CA ALA A 221 -1.73 -1.46 -3.07
C ALA A 221 -0.23 -1.26 -2.81
N MET A 222 0.37 -0.38 -3.59
CA MET A 222 1.78 -0.02 -3.45
C MET A 222 1.93 1.46 -3.11
N PRO A 223 2.93 1.83 -2.30
CA PRO A 223 3.26 3.23 -2.07
C PRO A 223 3.79 3.88 -3.35
N GLY A 224 3.79 5.21 -3.39
CA GLY A 224 4.28 5.96 -4.53
C GLY A 224 5.77 5.76 -4.80
N LYS A 225 6.20 6.06 -6.04
CA LYS A 225 7.59 5.88 -6.51
C LYS A 225 8.64 6.53 -5.62
N ILE A 226 8.30 7.63 -4.96
CA ILE A 226 9.22 8.32 -4.02
C ILE A 226 9.54 7.42 -2.83
N LEU A 227 8.53 6.85 -2.16
CA LEU A 227 8.73 5.96 -1.03
C LEU A 227 9.42 4.64 -1.43
N GLN A 228 9.11 4.14 -2.63
CA GLN A 228 9.79 2.96 -3.18
C GLN A 228 11.29 3.25 -3.42
N ALA A 229 11.63 4.43 -3.93
CA ALA A 229 13.01 4.85 -4.12
C ALA A 229 13.76 5.00 -2.78
N LEU A 230 13.13 5.61 -1.76
CA LEU A 230 13.69 5.72 -0.41
C LEU A 230 13.99 4.35 0.22
N ARG A 231 13.05 3.41 0.11
CA ARG A 231 13.25 2.03 0.56
C ARG A 231 14.44 1.36 -0.12
N LYS A 232 14.58 1.58 -1.44
CA LYS A 232 15.65 0.96 -2.24
C LYS A 232 17.05 1.45 -1.85
N VAL A 233 17.19 2.71 -1.46
CA VAL A 233 18.48 3.31 -1.08
C VAL A 233 18.76 3.23 0.42
N ASP A 234 17.78 2.86 1.22
CA ASP A 234 17.86 2.66 2.68
C ASP A 234 18.44 3.86 3.46
N LYS A 235 18.26 5.08 2.93
CA LYS A 235 18.62 6.32 3.59
C LYS A 235 17.55 7.38 3.37
N GLY A 236 17.32 8.22 4.40
CA GLY A 236 16.27 9.23 4.40
C GLY A 236 16.62 10.53 3.67
N ASN A 237 17.89 10.72 3.28
CA ASN A 237 18.39 11.90 2.58
C ASN A 237 19.10 11.58 1.25
N PRO A 238 18.52 10.76 0.34
CA PRO A 238 19.11 10.56 -0.98
C PRO A 238 19.13 11.86 -1.79
N LEU A 239 19.96 11.87 -2.85
CA LEU A 239 19.92 12.89 -3.89
C LEU A 239 19.10 12.37 -5.06
#